data_1b3e68f8ec11b0f83fddb60d50aaecd8
#
_entry.id   1b3e68f8ec11b0f83fddb60d50aaecd8
#
_cell.length_a   1.000
_cell.length_b   1.000
_cell.length_c   1.000
_cell.angle_alpha   90.00
_cell.angle_beta   90.00
_cell.angle_gamma   90.00
#
_symmetry.space_group_name_H-M   'P 1'
#
loop_
_entity.id
_entity.type
_entity.pdbx_description
1 polymer ?
#
loop_
_entity_poly.entity_id
_entity_poly.type
_entity_poly.pdbx_seq_one_letter_code
_entity_poly.pdbx_strand_id
1 'polypeptide(L)'
;MKPSRLEKLEAVRGFAALYVVFFHVLPQKIFLFGVNIGFLFRFGPEMVIVFFVLSGFVIKFTYERSRDKSFGYYFIRRFIRLYIPLLLVFIMAYLIKCYEAGGWANPEIKYLIGNLFMLQDVISLKPNVIVPAYLGNGVLWSLSYEWWFYMLFFVLVTHVKPEKINKFVTILTIVAAATYLIYPFIVNRLVMYFAIWWTGVRFADMYLKKEEFNFRAIFPQAALLLSISIILAVNLKLNFEFTKIYAYPLVAYPFVELRHFVFTIIVLFGAILWKKLNWFGFDLFVGKFKYLASSSYVIYIAHHYLVIEAHYLNFINNKIIEYGLYIIILLIFSYLLEVVIYNRIKNLILK
;
A
#
# COMPACT_ATOMS: atom_id res chain seq x y z
N MET A 1 -15.49 -3.54 -25.79
CA MET A 1 -14.11 -4.06 -25.89
C MET A 1 -13.71 -4.62 -24.52
N LYS A 2 -13.12 -5.84 -24.46
CA LYS A 2 -12.59 -6.36 -23.18
C LYS A 2 -11.40 -5.50 -22.75
N PRO A 3 -11.33 -5.04 -21.48
CA PRO A 3 -10.25 -4.19 -21.00
C PRO A 3 -8.89 -4.87 -21.16
N SER A 4 -7.87 -4.08 -21.49
CA SER A 4 -6.49 -4.58 -21.58
C SER A 4 -6.01 -5.07 -20.21
N ARG A 5 -4.94 -5.89 -20.16
CA ARG A 5 -4.36 -6.34 -18.88
C ARG A 5 -3.91 -5.16 -17.99
N LEU A 6 -3.41 -4.08 -18.61
CA LEU A 6 -2.97 -2.89 -17.88
C LEU A 6 -4.17 -2.11 -17.30
N GLU A 7 -5.26 -1.97 -18.06
CA GLU A 7 -6.49 -1.35 -17.56
C GLU A 7 -7.07 -2.09 -16.36
N LYS A 8 -6.93 -3.42 -16.31
CA LYS A 8 -7.36 -4.20 -15.13
C LYS A 8 -6.52 -3.88 -13.89
N LEU A 9 -5.21 -3.69 -14.04
CA LEU A 9 -4.34 -3.29 -12.92
C LEU A 9 -4.68 -1.88 -12.42
N GLU A 10 -5.01 -0.96 -13.34
CA GLU A 10 -5.49 0.37 -12.98
C GLU A 10 -6.82 0.30 -12.23
N ALA A 11 -7.77 -0.50 -12.70
CA ALA A 11 -9.06 -0.67 -12.01
C ALA A 11 -8.88 -1.25 -10.59
N VAL A 12 -8.02 -2.25 -10.41
CA VAL A 12 -7.70 -2.80 -9.09
C VAL A 12 -7.04 -1.76 -8.18
N ARG A 13 -6.16 -0.90 -8.73
CA ARG A 13 -5.54 0.19 -7.97
C ARG A 13 -6.57 1.20 -7.48
N GLY A 14 -7.46 1.66 -8.36
CA GLY A 14 -8.52 2.59 -7.99
C GLY A 14 -9.51 2.00 -6.97
N PHE A 15 -9.88 0.73 -7.15
CA PHE A 15 -10.70 -0.01 -6.20
C PHE A 15 -10.03 -0.10 -4.82
N ALA A 16 -8.76 -0.51 -4.77
CA ALA A 16 -8.03 -0.65 -3.51
C ALA A 16 -7.92 0.67 -2.75
N ALA A 17 -7.70 1.81 -3.45
CA ALA A 17 -7.64 3.13 -2.83
C ALA A 17 -8.96 3.48 -2.13
N LEU A 18 -10.08 3.34 -2.82
CA LEU A 18 -11.37 3.67 -2.26
C LEU A 18 -11.80 2.66 -1.17
N TYR A 19 -11.44 1.39 -1.31
CA TYR A 19 -11.70 0.39 -0.30
C TYR A 19 -11.01 0.70 1.05
N VAL A 20 -9.77 1.22 1.02
CA VAL A 20 -9.09 1.66 2.25
C VAL A 20 -9.85 2.80 2.93
N VAL A 21 -10.41 3.74 2.18
CA VAL A 21 -11.28 4.79 2.74
C VAL A 21 -12.50 4.17 3.41
N PHE A 22 -13.18 3.25 2.75
CA PHE A 22 -14.36 2.56 3.31
C PHE A 22 -14.05 1.74 4.55
N PHE A 23 -12.87 1.11 4.61
CA PHE A 23 -12.43 0.40 5.81
C PHE A 23 -12.43 1.31 7.05
N HIS A 24 -12.02 2.56 6.89
CA HIS A 24 -11.95 3.53 8.00
C HIS A 24 -13.29 4.18 8.33
N VAL A 25 -14.15 4.39 7.34
CA VAL A 25 -15.41 5.14 7.48
C VAL A 25 -16.58 4.24 7.89
N LEU A 26 -16.64 3.03 7.32
CA LEU A 26 -17.79 2.17 7.52
C LEU A 26 -17.77 1.48 8.91
N PRO A 27 -18.92 1.39 9.60
CA PRO A 27 -19.00 0.75 10.89
C PRO A 27 -18.63 -0.74 10.82
N GLN A 28 -18.17 -1.29 11.94
CA GLN A 28 -17.77 -2.71 12.01
C GLN A 28 -18.94 -3.66 11.82
N LYS A 29 -20.15 -3.23 12.16
CA LYS A 29 -21.36 -4.00 12.01
C LYS A 29 -22.31 -3.30 11.05
N ILE A 30 -22.57 -3.91 9.91
CA ILE A 30 -23.54 -3.47 8.89
C ILE A 30 -24.45 -4.67 8.65
N PHE A 31 -25.72 -4.54 8.96
CA PHE A 31 -26.68 -5.62 8.78
C PHE A 31 -27.45 -5.44 7.46
N LEU A 32 -27.44 -6.47 6.63
CA LEU A 32 -28.25 -6.58 5.42
C LEU A 32 -29.06 -7.88 5.51
N PHE A 33 -30.40 -7.77 5.49
CA PHE A 33 -31.30 -8.91 5.67
C PHE A 33 -30.97 -9.79 6.90
N GLY A 34 -30.60 -9.15 8.01
CA GLY A 34 -30.22 -9.83 9.26
C GLY A 34 -28.83 -10.43 9.31
N VAL A 35 -28.05 -10.38 8.21
CA VAL A 35 -26.67 -10.85 8.15
C VAL A 35 -25.70 -9.68 8.32
N ASN A 36 -24.73 -9.81 9.20
CA ASN A 36 -23.68 -8.80 9.33
C ASN A 36 -22.70 -8.89 8.16
N ILE A 37 -22.78 -7.96 7.23
CA ILE A 37 -21.85 -7.84 6.07
C ILE A 37 -20.67 -6.91 6.34
N GLY A 38 -20.59 -6.29 7.52
CA GLY A 38 -19.52 -5.37 7.88
C GLY A 38 -18.12 -5.99 7.77
N PHE A 39 -17.99 -7.33 7.91
CA PHE A 39 -16.72 -8.03 7.74
C PHE A 39 -16.11 -7.86 6.34
N LEU A 40 -16.94 -7.66 5.31
CA LEU A 40 -16.47 -7.43 3.93
C LEU A 40 -15.63 -6.15 3.78
N PHE A 41 -15.71 -5.23 4.73
CA PHE A 41 -14.97 -3.97 4.73
C PHE A 41 -13.79 -3.97 5.73
N ARG A 42 -13.32 -5.14 6.20
CA ARG A 42 -12.27 -5.26 7.22
C ARG A 42 -10.88 -5.63 6.65
N PHE A 43 -10.69 -5.51 5.33
CA PHE A 43 -9.46 -5.85 4.63
C PHE A 43 -8.70 -4.60 4.14
N GLY A 44 -8.83 -3.45 4.83
CA GLY A 44 -8.14 -2.22 4.45
C GLY A 44 -6.61 -2.37 4.42
N PRO A 45 -5.95 -2.89 5.47
CA PRO A 45 -4.52 -3.14 5.45
C PRO A 45 -4.09 -4.12 4.35
N GLU A 46 -4.92 -5.10 4.02
CA GLU A 46 -4.67 -6.05 2.93
C GLU A 46 -4.76 -5.38 1.55
N MET A 47 -5.62 -4.38 1.38
CA MET A 47 -5.64 -3.60 0.13
C MET A 47 -4.34 -2.82 -0.08
N VAL A 48 -3.67 -2.42 0.98
CA VAL A 48 -2.32 -1.82 0.90
C VAL A 48 -1.30 -2.85 0.35
N ILE A 49 -1.46 -4.11 0.71
CA ILE A 49 -0.62 -5.20 0.16
C ILE A 49 -0.84 -5.38 -1.34
N VAL A 50 -2.06 -5.20 -1.83
CA VAL A 50 -2.34 -5.15 -3.28
C VAL A 50 -1.56 -4.01 -3.94
N PHE A 51 -1.48 -2.82 -3.31
CA PHE A 51 -0.65 -1.73 -3.82
C PHE A 51 0.82 -2.12 -3.92
N PHE A 52 1.38 -2.85 -2.96
CA PHE A 52 2.75 -3.31 -3.04
C PHE A 52 2.99 -4.21 -4.26
N VAL A 53 2.12 -5.17 -4.52
CA VAL A 53 2.22 -6.02 -5.71
C VAL A 53 2.10 -5.21 -7.00
N LEU A 54 1.13 -4.29 -7.06
CA LEU A 54 0.95 -3.42 -8.23
C LEU A 54 2.15 -2.49 -8.44
N SER A 55 2.71 -1.94 -7.36
CA SER A 55 3.90 -1.09 -7.39
C SER A 55 5.11 -1.85 -7.95
N GLY A 56 5.38 -3.06 -7.44
CA GLY A 56 6.45 -3.93 -7.95
C GLY A 56 6.32 -4.21 -9.44
N PHE A 57 5.10 -4.49 -9.91
CA PHE A 57 4.82 -4.65 -11.33
C PHE A 57 5.16 -3.40 -12.14
N VAL A 58 4.65 -2.25 -11.73
CA VAL A 58 4.84 -0.98 -12.46
C VAL A 58 6.30 -0.56 -12.48
N ILE A 59 7.03 -0.73 -11.38
CA ILE A 59 8.45 -0.37 -11.27
C ILE A 59 9.27 -1.22 -12.25
N LYS A 60 9.13 -2.53 -12.22
CA LYS A 60 9.85 -3.42 -13.13
C LYS A 60 9.47 -3.14 -14.59
N PHE A 61 8.18 -3.04 -14.87
CA PHE A 61 7.67 -2.80 -16.23
C PHE A 61 8.21 -1.48 -16.81
N THR A 62 8.21 -0.40 -16.02
CA THR A 62 8.71 0.90 -16.47
C THR A 62 10.23 0.95 -16.56
N TYR A 63 10.96 0.26 -15.66
CA TYR A 63 12.40 0.15 -15.68
C TYR A 63 12.90 -0.54 -16.96
N GLU A 64 12.27 -1.67 -17.35
CA GLU A 64 12.66 -2.39 -18.56
C GLU A 64 12.40 -1.59 -19.85
N ARG A 65 11.39 -0.75 -19.86
CA ARG A 65 11.05 0.11 -20.99
C ARG A 65 11.80 1.44 -21.01
N SER A 66 12.51 1.76 -19.95
CA SER A 66 13.29 3.01 -19.87
C SER A 66 14.53 2.89 -20.77
N ARG A 67 14.81 3.96 -21.54
CA ARG A 67 16.06 4.11 -22.30
C ARG A 67 17.22 4.43 -21.39
N ASP A 68 16.99 5.30 -20.40
CA ASP A 68 17.97 5.63 -19.37
C ASP A 68 17.72 4.77 -18.13
N LYS A 69 18.72 3.98 -17.74
CA LYS A 69 18.72 3.11 -16.56
C LYS A 69 19.68 3.62 -15.49
N SER A 70 20.15 4.87 -15.59
CA SER A 70 21.01 5.49 -14.58
C SER A 70 20.26 5.66 -13.25
N PHE A 71 21.03 5.66 -12.14
CA PHE A 71 20.45 5.88 -10.82
C PHE A 71 19.76 7.25 -10.71
N GLY A 72 20.40 8.32 -11.22
CA GLY A 72 19.85 9.67 -11.14
C GLY A 72 18.47 9.78 -11.81
N TYR A 73 18.35 9.23 -13.03
CA TYR A 73 17.07 9.23 -13.75
C TYR A 73 16.01 8.37 -13.05
N TYR A 74 16.38 7.19 -12.57
CA TYR A 74 15.50 6.31 -11.82
C TYR A 74 15.02 6.98 -10.52
N PHE A 75 15.94 7.52 -9.72
CA PHE A 75 15.70 8.16 -8.44
C PHE A 75 14.76 9.35 -8.56
N ILE A 76 15.10 10.32 -9.44
CA ILE A 76 14.33 11.56 -9.57
C ILE A 76 12.86 11.29 -9.94
N ARG A 77 12.60 10.32 -10.80
CA ARG A 77 11.23 9.96 -11.19
C ARG A 77 10.42 9.39 -10.03
N ARG A 78 11.03 8.61 -9.13
CA ARG A 78 10.38 8.05 -7.94
C ARG A 78 10.23 9.12 -6.87
N PHE A 79 11.26 9.92 -6.67
CA PHE A 79 11.24 11.05 -5.75
C PHE A 79 10.10 12.03 -6.08
N ILE A 80 10.05 12.53 -7.29
CA ILE A 80 9.00 13.45 -7.72
C ILE A 80 7.60 12.79 -7.55
N ARG A 81 7.46 11.52 -7.91
CA ARG A 81 6.18 10.80 -7.83
C ARG A 81 5.63 10.71 -6.41
N LEU A 82 6.48 10.47 -5.42
CA LEU A 82 6.06 10.32 -4.03
C LEU A 82 6.09 11.64 -3.26
N TYR A 83 7.19 12.39 -3.35
CA TYR A 83 7.42 13.51 -2.44
C TYR A 83 6.60 14.76 -2.79
N ILE A 84 6.33 15.05 -4.06
CA ILE A 84 5.56 16.26 -4.39
C ILE A 84 4.14 16.18 -3.81
N PRO A 85 3.33 15.13 -4.06
CA PRO A 85 2.02 15.05 -3.43
C PRO A 85 2.09 14.91 -1.91
N LEU A 86 3.10 14.19 -1.37
CA LEU A 86 3.28 14.02 0.07
C LEU A 86 3.52 15.35 0.77
N LEU A 87 4.40 16.20 0.26
CA LEU A 87 4.68 17.52 0.82
C LEU A 87 3.44 18.41 0.82
N LEU A 88 2.65 18.40 -0.27
CA LEU A 88 1.41 19.16 -0.35
C LEU A 88 0.36 18.64 0.65
N VAL A 89 0.27 17.33 0.86
CA VAL A 89 -0.58 16.76 1.90
C VAL A 89 -0.07 17.11 3.30
N PHE A 90 1.24 17.14 3.55
CA PHE A 90 1.80 17.57 4.83
C PHE A 90 1.49 19.04 5.13
N ILE A 91 1.61 19.92 4.14
CA ILE A 91 1.24 21.33 4.28
C ILE A 91 -0.26 21.45 4.61
N MET A 92 -1.11 20.77 3.85
CA MET A 92 -2.55 20.75 4.11
C MET A 92 -2.86 20.27 5.54
N ALA A 93 -2.27 19.16 5.96
CA ALA A 93 -2.46 18.58 7.27
C ALA A 93 -2.03 19.55 8.39
N TYR A 94 -0.89 20.20 8.23
CA TYR A 94 -0.39 21.18 9.18
C TYR A 94 -1.31 22.40 9.27
N LEU A 95 -1.79 22.90 8.13
CA LEU A 95 -2.74 24.03 8.10
C LEU A 95 -4.08 23.67 8.78
N ILE A 96 -4.58 22.44 8.60
CA ILE A 96 -5.77 21.94 9.32
C ILE A 96 -5.50 21.96 10.83
N LYS A 97 -4.35 21.45 11.29
CA LYS A 97 -3.97 21.46 12.72
C LYS A 97 -3.83 22.86 13.28
N CYS A 98 -3.29 23.81 12.53
CA CYS A 98 -3.23 25.21 12.94
C CYS A 98 -4.63 25.83 13.06
N TYR A 99 -5.52 25.55 12.13
CA TYR A 99 -6.91 26.00 12.17
C TYR A 99 -7.66 25.47 13.39
N GLU A 100 -7.53 24.17 13.67
CA GLU A 100 -8.14 23.51 14.84
C GLU A 100 -7.60 24.05 16.16
N ALA A 101 -6.31 24.41 16.21
CA ALA A 101 -5.66 25.00 17.39
C ALA A 101 -5.98 26.49 17.61
N GLY A 102 -6.65 27.14 16.65
CA GLY A 102 -6.88 28.58 16.70
C GLY A 102 -5.61 29.43 16.57
N GLY A 103 -4.50 28.86 16.06
CA GLY A 103 -3.19 29.50 15.94
C GLY A 103 -2.12 28.54 15.42
N TRP A 104 -0.84 28.90 15.58
CA TRP A 104 0.26 28.03 15.16
C TRP A 104 0.34 26.77 16.02
N ALA A 105 0.10 25.61 15.40
CA ALA A 105 0.27 24.30 16.06
C ALA A 105 1.75 23.91 16.14
N ASN A 106 2.08 22.96 17.03
CA ASN A 106 3.43 22.37 17.06
C ASN A 106 3.70 21.63 15.75
N PRO A 107 4.73 22.00 14.97
CA PRO A 107 5.03 21.38 13.69
C PRO A 107 5.68 19.98 13.81
N GLU A 108 5.90 19.46 15.01
CA GLU A 108 6.49 18.12 15.25
C GLU A 108 7.72 17.83 14.37
N ILE A 109 8.67 18.78 14.31
CA ILE A 109 9.82 18.79 13.38
C ILE A 109 10.57 17.43 13.36
N LYS A 110 10.78 16.81 14.52
CA LYS A 110 11.43 15.51 14.63
C LYS A 110 10.69 14.44 13.81
N TYR A 111 9.37 14.41 13.92
CA TYR A 111 8.55 13.44 13.18
C TYR A 111 8.47 13.80 11.69
N LEU A 112 8.36 15.09 11.37
CA LEU A 112 8.42 15.56 9.98
C LEU A 112 9.71 15.08 9.29
N ILE A 113 10.86 15.33 9.91
CA ILE A 113 12.16 14.89 9.37
C ILE A 113 12.19 13.37 9.18
N GLY A 114 11.78 12.58 10.19
CA GLY A 114 11.75 11.13 10.10
C GLY A 114 10.85 10.62 8.97
N ASN A 115 9.69 11.26 8.74
CA ASN A 115 8.80 10.93 7.63
C ASN A 115 9.37 11.36 6.25
N LEU A 116 10.11 12.46 6.18
CA LEU A 116 10.82 12.84 4.96
C LEU A 116 11.96 11.86 4.61
N PHE A 117 12.56 11.21 5.60
CA PHE A 117 13.52 10.11 5.38
C PHE A 117 12.85 8.73 5.23
N MET A 118 11.51 8.66 5.18
CA MET A 118 10.74 7.42 5.03
C MET A 118 11.07 6.37 6.11
N LEU A 119 11.12 6.80 7.37
CA LEU A 119 11.41 5.96 8.54
C LEU A 119 10.18 5.68 9.41
N GLN A 120 9.00 6.16 8.98
CA GLN A 120 7.75 6.05 9.74
C GLN A 120 7.12 4.67 9.67
N ASP A 121 6.48 4.29 10.77
CA ASP A 121 5.56 3.15 10.86
C ASP A 121 4.49 3.43 11.93
N VAL A 122 3.53 2.51 12.13
CA VAL A 122 2.43 2.69 13.07
C VAL A 122 2.83 2.16 14.45
N ILE A 123 3.23 3.08 15.34
CA ILE A 123 3.75 2.76 16.66
C ILE A 123 2.74 2.01 17.55
N SER A 124 1.44 2.26 17.37
CA SER A 124 0.37 1.58 18.14
C SER A 124 0.10 0.14 17.68
N LEU A 125 0.56 -0.22 16.47
CA LEU A 125 0.25 -1.51 15.87
C LEU A 125 1.47 -2.42 15.73
N LYS A 126 2.68 -1.87 15.75
CA LYS A 126 3.92 -2.61 15.45
C LYS A 126 5.02 -2.29 16.47
N PRO A 127 5.85 -3.29 16.84
CA PRO A 127 6.96 -3.09 17.75
C PRO A 127 8.13 -2.37 17.09
N ASN A 128 8.95 -1.71 17.92
CA ASN A 128 10.24 -1.12 17.56
C ASN A 128 10.19 -0.19 16.34
N VAL A 129 9.22 0.72 16.33
CA VAL A 129 9.08 1.76 15.32
C VAL A 129 10.09 2.89 15.60
N ILE A 130 10.77 3.39 14.55
CA ILE A 130 11.77 4.47 14.68
C ILE A 130 11.06 5.82 14.91
N VAL A 131 10.10 6.16 14.04
CA VAL A 131 9.29 7.37 14.20
C VAL A 131 7.83 7.08 13.87
N PRO A 132 6.88 7.72 14.58
CA PRO A 132 5.46 7.63 14.21
C PRO A 132 5.20 8.35 12.88
N ALA A 133 4.06 8.07 12.29
CA ALA A 133 3.59 8.79 11.14
C ALA A 133 3.30 10.27 11.49
N TYR A 134 3.69 11.19 10.60
CA TYR A 134 3.60 12.62 10.81
C TYR A 134 2.15 13.06 11.06
N LEU A 135 1.97 13.88 12.11
CA LEU A 135 0.67 14.37 12.58
C LEU A 135 -0.39 13.27 12.76
N GLY A 136 0.01 12.05 13.13
CA GLY A 136 -0.91 10.94 13.40
C GLY A 136 -1.41 10.21 12.15
N ASN A 137 -1.00 10.58 10.93
CA ASN A 137 -1.45 9.93 9.70
C ASN A 137 -0.90 8.50 9.55
N GLY A 138 -1.53 7.56 10.28
CA GLY A 138 -1.10 6.17 10.32
C GLY A 138 -1.02 5.47 8.98
N VAL A 139 -1.74 5.95 7.93
CA VAL A 139 -1.69 5.32 6.60
C VAL A 139 -0.35 5.49 5.89
N LEU A 140 0.48 6.46 6.31
CA LEU A 140 1.81 6.70 5.73
C LEU A 140 2.84 5.60 5.99
N TRP A 141 2.52 4.59 6.81
CA TRP A 141 3.43 3.49 7.09
C TRP A 141 3.90 2.76 5.81
N SER A 142 2.99 2.59 4.85
CA SER A 142 3.29 1.86 3.63
C SER A 142 4.22 2.62 2.69
N LEU A 143 4.24 3.95 2.79
CA LEU A 143 5.10 4.80 1.98
C LEU A 143 6.58 4.58 2.27
N SER A 144 6.94 4.38 3.55
CA SER A 144 8.31 4.05 3.94
C SER A 144 8.76 2.74 3.29
N TYR A 145 7.89 1.73 3.29
CA TYR A 145 8.18 0.44 2.66
C TYR A 145 8.34 0.61 1.14
N GLU A 146 7.41 1.28 0.49
CA GLU A 146 7.43 1.49 -0.96
C GLU A 146 8.69 2.23 -1.41
N TRP A 147 9.09 3.29 -0.70
CA TRP A 147 10.32 4.02 -0.98
C TRP A 147 11.56 3.13 -0.90
N TRP A 148 11.71 2.37 0.18
CA TRP A 148 12.86 1.50 0.38
C TRP A 148 12.83 0.29 -0.58
N PHE A 149 11.66 -0.17 -1.00
CA PHE A 149 11.55 -1.17 -2.06
C PHE A 149 12.08 -0.65 -3.39
N TYR A 150 11.84 0.61 -3.72
CA TYR A 150 12.41 1.22 -4.92
C TYR A 150 13.94 1.25 -4.86
N MET A 151 14.50 1.66 -3.74
CA MET A 151 15.96 1.72 -3.57
C MET A 151 16.58 0.33 -3.64
N LEU A 152 16.00 -0.63 -2.91
CA LEU A 152 16.47 -2.02 -2.90
C LEU A 152 16.36 -2.69 -4.30
N PHE A 153 15.27 -2.44 -5.02
CA PHE A 153 15.09 -2.93 -6.39
C PHE A 153 16.22 -2.44 -7.30
N PHE A 154 16.53 -1.14 -7.27
CA PHE A 154 17.56 -0.59 -8.11
C PHE A 154 18.92 -1.22 -7.80
N VAL A 155 19.30 -1.30 -6.53
CA VAL A 155 20.56 -1.95 -6.11
C VAL A 155 20.63 -3.40 -6.61
N LEU A 156 19.54 -4.15 -6.48
CA LEU A 156 19.51 -5.55 -6.89
C LEU A 156 19.66 -5.71 -8.41
N VAL A 157 18.90 -4.95 -9.21
CA VAL A 157 18.94 -5.11 -10.68
C VAL A 157 20.26 -4.62 -11.30
N THR A 158 21.03 -3.79 -10.60
CA THR A 158 22.31 -3.27 -11.07
C THR A 158 23.51 -4.10 -10.60
N HIS A 159 23.43 -4.75 -9.44
CA HIS A 159 24.59 -5.45 -8.85
C HIS A 159 24.43 -6.98 -8.83
N VAL A 160 23.22 -7.51 -8.97
CA VAL A 160 22.98 -8.96 -8.96
C VAL A 160 22.69 -9.47 -10.38
N LYS A 161 23.38 -10.53 -10.79
CA LYS A 161 23.13 -11.16 -12.10
C LYS A 161 21.65 -11.59 -12.25
N PRO A 162 21.02 -11.35 -13.40
CA PRO A 162 19.58 -11.63 -13.61
C PRO A 162 19.17 -13.06 -13.25
N GLU A 163 20.02 -14.06 -13.51
CA GLU A 163 19.74 -15.48 -13.23
C GLU A 163 19.71 -15.76 -11.72
N LYS A 164 20.45 -14.98 -10.92
CA LYS A 164 20.61 -15.19 -9.47
C LYS A 164 19.68 -14.30 -8.64
N ILE A 165 19.09 -13.25 -9.21
CA ILE A 165 18.36 -12.23 -8.46
C ILE A 165 17.19 -12.81 -7.67
N ASN A 166 16.41 -13.70 -8.25
CA ASN A 166 15.28 -14.32 -7.55
C ASN A 166 15.73 -15.20 -6.38
N LYS A 167 16.81 -15.97 -6.55
CA LYS A 167 17.40 -16.76 -5.46
C LYS A 167 17.91 -15.84 -4.35
N PHE A 168 18.56 -14.75 -4.71
CA PHE A 168 19.06 -13.76 -3.75
C PHE A 168 17.92 -13.13 -2.94
N VAL A 169 16.85 -12.68 -3.61
CA VAL A 169 15.65 -12.12 -2.94
C VAL A 169 15.00 -13.15 -2.02
N THR A 170 14.89 -14.40 -2.45
CA THR A 170 14.35 -15.50 -1.62
C THR A 170 15.15 -15.65 -0.34
N ILE A 171 16.47 -15.75 -0.43
CA ILE A 171 17.35 -15.90 0.75
C ILE A 171 17.24 -14.67 1.65
N LEU A 172 17.35 -13.47 1.07
CA LEU A 172 17.31 -12.21 1.79
C LEU A 172 16.01 -12.06 2.61
N THR A 173 14.86 -12.38 2.01
CA THR A 173 13.56 -12.20 2.65
C THR A 173 13.26 -13.29 3.68
N ILE A 174 13.75 -14.54 3.48
CA ILE A 174 13.66 -15.61 4.49
C ILE A 174 14.55 -15.29 5.70
N VAL A 175 15.80 -14.82 5.48
CA VAL A 175 16.68 -14.39 6.57
C VAL A 175 16.06 -13.23 7.35
N ALA A 176 15.45 -12.28 6.66
CA ALA A 176 14.74 -11.19 7.31
C ALA A 176 13.55 -11.69 8.16
N ALA A 177 12.77 -12.65 7.66
CA ALA A 177 11.68 -13.26 8.42
C ALA A 177 12.20 -14.05 9.63
N ALA A 178 13.31 -14.77 9.48
CA ALA A 178 13.94 -15.52 10.59
C ALA A 178 14.48 -14.57 11.68
N THR A 179 15.15 -13.48 11.30
CA THR A 179 15.62 -12.47 12.26
C THR A 179 14.47 -11.70 12.92
N TYR A 180 13.32 -11.59 12.25
CA TYR A 180 12.10 -11.00 12.80
C TYR A 180 11.54 -11.80 13.99
N LEU A 181 11.74 -13.14 14.02
CA LEU A 181 11.40 -13.97 15.19
C LEU A 181 12.20 -13.59 16.45
N ILE A 182 13.47 -13.20 16.26
CA ILE A 182 14.39 -12.90 17.36
C ILE A 182 14.13 -11.49 17.88
N TYR A 183 14.07 -10.54 16.97
CA TYR A 183 13.87 -9.12 17.29
C TYR A 183 13.07 -8.42 16.18
N PRO A 184 11.74 -8.24 16.35
CA PRO A 184 10.91 -7.54 15.38
C PRO A 184 11.32 -6.07 15.28
N PHE A 185 11.91 -5.68 14.14
CA PHE A 185 12.39 -4.33 13.88
C PHE A 185 12.02 -3.88 12.47
N ILE A 186 11.95 -2.56 12.25
CA ILE A 186 11.50 -2.00 10.97
C ILE A 186 12.31 -2.52 9.77
N VAL A 187 13.62 -2.71 9.91
CA VAL A 187 14.47 -3.13 8.79
C VAL A 187 14.17 -4.55 8.35
N ASN A 188 14.14 -5.53 9.29
CA ASN A 188 13.83 -6.91 8.94
C ASN A 188 12.39 -7.06 8.47
N ARG A 189 11.45 -6.31 9.05
CA ARG A 189 10.06 -6.24 8.60
C ARG A 189 9.97 -5.72 7.16
N LEU A 190 10.62 -4.60 6.84
CA LEU A 190 10.67 -4.02 5.50
C LEU A 190 11.25 -5.01 4.48
N VAL A 191 12.41 -5.62 4.80
CA VAL A 191 13.06 -6.58 3.91
C VAL A 191 12.19 -7.84 3.72
N MET A 192 11.52 -8.32 4.75
CA MET A 192 10.57 -9.43 4.65
C MET A 192 9.41 -9.09 3.70
N TYR A 193 8.79 -7.91 3.85
CA TYR A 193 7.69 -7.46 2.98
C TYR A 193 8.12 -7.24 1.52
N PHE A 194 9.40 -7.08 1.27
CA PHE A 194 9.92 -7.03 -0.10
C PHE A 194 9.58 -8.29 -0.90
N ALA A 195 9.37 -9.44 -0.27
CA ALA A 195 8.88 -10.66 -0.93
C ALA A 195 7.49 -10.45 -1.59
N ILE A 196 6.59 -9.74 -0.91
CA ILE A 196 5.27 -9.40 -1.43
C ILE A 196 5.40 -8.45 -2.63
N TRP A 197 6.18 -7.40 -2.48
CA TRP A 197 6.42 -6.44 -3.55
C TRP A 197 7.12 -7.08 -4.76
N TRP A 198 8.09 -7.98 -4.51
CA TRP A 198 8.80 -8.75 -5.55
C TRP A 198 7.88 -9.67 -6.34
N THR A 199 6.75 -10.09 -5.77
CA THR A 199 5.70 -10.81 -6.51
C THR A 199 5.22 -9.99 -7.72
N GLY A 200 5.05 -8.69 -7.56
CA GLY A 200 4.73 -7.79 -8.67
C GLY A 200 5.83 -7.72 -9.72
N VAL A 201 7.10 -7.70 -9.30
CA VAL A 201 8.27 -7.75 -10.22
C VAL A 201 8.21 -9.02 -11.06
N ARG A 202 7.95 -10.18 -10.45
CA ARG A 202 7.81 -11.47 -11.14
C ARG A 202 6.66 -11.46 -12.16
N PHE A 203 5.54 -10.81 -11.82
CA PHE A 203 4.42 -10.68 -12.76
C PHE A 203 4.76 -9.77 -13.94
N ALA A 204 5.55 -8.72 -13.72
CA ALA A 204 6.05 -7.89 -14.82
C ALA A 204 6.99 -8.68 -15.74
N ASP A 205 7.90 -9.50 -15.20
CA ASP A 205 8.76 -10.38 -15.98
C ASP A 205 7.93 -11.34 -16.85
N MET A 206 6.94 -12.02 -16.27
CA MET A 206 6.04 -12.92 -17.00
C MET A 206 5.27 -12.20 -18.10
N TYR A 207 4.79 -10.97 -17.80
CA TYR A 207 4.07 -10.15 -18.77
C TYR A 207 4.97 -9.74 -19.95
N LEU A 208 6.20 -9.29 -19.68
CA LEU A 208 7.16 -8.87 -20.70
C LEU A 208 7.63 -10.02 -21.58
N LYS A 209 7.82 -11.20 -20.98
CA LYS A 209 8.20 -12.42 -21.68
C LYS A 209 7.02 -13.15 -22.35
N LYS A 210 5.79 -12.64 -22.19
CA LYS A 210 4.55 -13.27 -22.66
C LYS A 210 4.33 -14.68 -22.10
N GLU A 211 4.88 -14.97 -20.93
CA GLU A 211 4.67 -16.23 -20.23
C GLU A 211 3.21 -16.39 -19.77
N GLU A 212 2.75 -17.63 -19.72
CA GLU A 212 1.40 -17.91 -19.26
C GLU A 212 1.29 -17.76 -17.74
N PHE A 213 0.32 -16.98 -17.28
CA PHE A 213 0.00 -16.86 -15.87
C PHE A 213 -0.84 -18.07 -15.42
N ASN A 214 -0.19 -19.06 -14.80
CA ASN A 214 -0.79 -20.29 -14.30
C ASN A 214 -0.15 -20.74 -12.97
N PHE A 215 -0.68 -21.78 -12.35
CA PHE A 215 -0.20 -22.26 -11.04
C PHE A 215 1.27 -22.65 -11.03
N ARG A 216 1.76 -23.28 -12.10
CA ARG A 216 3.17 -23.70 -12.20
C ARG A 216 4.12 -22.51 -12.23
N ALA A 217 3.76 -21.46 -12.96
CA ALA A 217 4.58 -20.28 -13.10
C ALA A 217 4.67 -19.45 -11.82
N ILE A 218 3.62 -19.44 -10.98
CA ILE A 218 3.60 -18.69 -9.73
C ILE A 218 4.09 -19.52 -8.53
N PHE A 219 4.27 -20.84 -8.68
CA PHE A 219 4.60 -21.73 -7.58
C PHE A 219 5.84 -21.30 -6.79
N PRO A 220 6.98 -20.91 -7.40
CA PRO A 220 8.15 -20.48 -6.64
C PRO A 220 7.86 -19.29 -5.72
N GLN A 221 7.05 -18.36 -6.19
CA GLN A 221 6.67 -17.17 -5.42
C GLN A 221 5.67 -17.52 -4.31
N ALA A 222 4.70 -18.38 -4.61
CA ALA A 222 3.75 -18.86 -3.60
C ALA A 222 4.47 -19.68 -2.50
N ALA A 223 5.46 -20.50 -2.86
CA ALA A 223 6.27 -21.25 -1.91
C ALA A 223 7.08 -20.32 -0.99
N LEU A 224 7.69 -19.25 -1.54
CA LEU A 224 8.38 -18.24 -0.74
C LEU A 224 7.43 -17.59 0.27
N LEU A 225 6.27 -17.10 -0.18
CA LEU A 225 5.29 -16.46 0.69
C LEU A 225 4.76 -17.42 1.76
N LEU A 226 4.55 -18.69 1.41
CA LEU A 226 4.15 -19.73 2.36
C LEU A 226 5.23 -19.99 3.41
N SER A 227 6.50 -20.09 3.00
CA SER A 227 7.63 -20.26 3.93
C SER A 227 7.70 -19.12 4.95
N ILE A 228 7.56 -17.87 4.49
CA ILE A 228 7.51 -16.72 5.39
C ILE A 228 6.25 -16.76 6.27
N SER A 229 5.10 -17.16 5.74
CA SER A 229 3.86 -17.31 6.53
C SER A 229 4.01 -18.34 7.66
N ILE A 230 4.74 -19.46 7.41
CA ILE A 230 5.05 -20.46 8.44
C ILE A 230 5.91 -19.84 9.54
N ILE A 231 6.96 -19.09 9.19
CA ILE A 231 7.81 -18.37 10.15
C ILE A 231 6.95 -17.39 10.98
N LEU A 232 6.07 -16.62 10.33
CA LEU A 232 5.18 -15.69 11.01
C LEU A 232 4.11 -16.38 11.87
N ALA A 233 3.67 -17.58 11.52
CA ALA A 233 2.80 -18.39 12.38
C ALA A 233 3.54 -18.84 13.65
N VAL A 234 4.83 -19.17 13.56
CA VAL A 234 5.69 -19.42 14.73
C VAL A 234 5.82 -18.13 15.55
N ASN A 235 6.07 -16.98 14.91
CA ASN A 235 6.11 -15.68 15.60
C ASN A 235 4.81 -15.41 16.37
N LEU A 236 3.67 -15.63 15.72
CA LEU A 236 2.36 -15.48 16.38
C LEU A 236 2.25 -16.38 17.60
N LYS A 237 2.61 -17.69 17.49
CA LYS A 237 2.56 -18.61 18.62
C LYS A 237 3.45 -18.20 19.79
N LEU A 238 4.65 -17.69 19.51
CA LEU A 238 5.61 -17.25 20.53
C LEU A 238 5.22 -15.94 21.24
N ASN A 239 4.50 -15.05 20.55
CA ASN A 239 4.16 -13.71 21.05
C ASN A 239 2.66 -13.55 21.33
N PHE A 240 1.88 -14.62 21.24
CA PHE A 240 0.47 -14.60 21.62
C PHE A 240 0.31 -14.65 23.13
N GLU A 241 -0.32 -13.63 23.68
CA GLU A 241 -0.60 -13.53 25.12
C GLU A 241 -2.08 -13.82 25.39
N PHE A 242 -2.38 -14.93 26.08
CA PHE A 242 -3.77 -15.35 26.37
C PHE A 242 -4.55 -14.35 27.24
N THR A 243 -3.85 -13.53 28.01
CA THR A 243 -4.45 -12.51 28.88
C THR A 243 -4.77 -11.20 28.17
N LYS A 244 -4.23 -11.00 26.98
CA LYS A 244 -4.38 -9.77 26.21
C LYS A 244 -5.61 -9.83 25.31
N ILE A 245 -6.42 -8.77 25.34
CA ILE A 245 -7.54 -8.62 24.39
C ILE A 245 -7.01 -8.05 23.09
N TYR A 246 -7.14 -8.80 22.02
CA TYR A 246 -6.79 -8.37 20.68
C TYR A 246 -8.02 -7.80 19.96
N ALA A 247 -7.95 -6.53 19.62
CA ALA A 247 -9.07 -5.87 18.95
C ALA A 247 -9.31 -6.39 17.53
N TYR A 248 -10.55 -6.68 17.22
CA TYR A 248 -10.95 -6.97 15.83
C TYR A 248 -10.81 -5.70 14.98
N PRO A 249 -10.27 -5.80 13.76
CA PRO A 249 -10.02 -6.99 12.94
C PRO A 249 -8.59 -7.56 13.00
N LEU A 250 -7.89 -7.52 14.15
CA LEU A 250 -6.57 -8.12 14.35
C LEU A 250 -5.47 -7.52 13.45
N VAL A 251 -5.43 -6.20 13.36
CA VAL A 251 -4.49 -5.43 12.51
C VAL A 251 -3.21 -5.01 13.22
N ALA A 252 -2.97 -5.53 14.43
CA ALA A 252 -1.77 -5.27 15.23
C ALA A 252 -0.87 -6.51 15.29
N TYR A 253 0.40 -6.28 15.70
CA TYR A 253 1.33 -7.34 16.06
C TYR A 253 0.75 -8.22 17.18
N PRO A 254 0.92 -9.53 17.13
CA PRO A 254 1.69 -10.35 16.15
C PRO A 254 0.88 -10.89 14.97
N PHE A 255 -0.34 -10.39 14.70
CA PHE A 255 -1.23 -10.93 13.66
C PHE A 255 -1.04 -10.30 12.29
N VAL A 256 -0.75 -9.00 12.25
CA VAL A 256 -0.83 -8.18 11.03
C VAL A 256 0.06 -8.68 9.90
N GLU A 257 1.28 -9.08 10.21
CA GLU A 257 2.24 -9.57 9.23
C GLU A 257 1.77 -10.89 8.62
N LEU A 258 1.36 -11.85 9.47
CA LEU A 258 0.84 -13.14 9.01
C LEU A 258 -0.40 -12.96 8.12
N ARG A 259 -1.33 -12.09 8.51
CA ARG A 259 -2.51 -11.77 7.69
C ARG A 259 -2.13 -11.28 6.31
N HIS A 260 -1.17 -10.38 6.20
CA HIS A 260 -0.72 -9.80 4.94
C HIS A 260 -0.12 -10.86 4.01
N PHE A 261 0.72 -11.75 4.54
CA PHE A 261 1.33 -12.82 3.74
C PHE A 261 0.31 -13.87 3.29
N VAL A 262 -0.56 -14.32 4.20
CA VAL A 262 -1.66 -15.26 3.87
C VAL A 262 -2.61 -14.65 2.84
N PHE A 263 -3.00 -13.37 3.02
CA PHE A 263 -3.84 -12.68 2.07
C PHE A 263 -3.19 -12.58 0.69
N THR A 264 -1.89 -12.32 0.62
CA THR A 264 -1.17 -12.30 -0.67
C THR A 264 -1.28 -13.63 -1.39
N ILE A 265 -1.11 -14.73 -0.67
CA ILE A 265 -1.27 -16.09 -1.24
C ILE A 265 -2.69 -16.29 -1.76
N ILE A 266 -3.71 -15.90 -0.99
CA ILE A 266 -5.12 -15.99 -1.39
C ILE A 266 -5.38 -15.16 -2.66
N VAL A 267 -4.86 -13.94 -2.75
CA VAL A 267 -4.99 -13.08 -3.92
C VAL A 267 -4.31 -13.70 -5.15
N LEU A 268 -3.13 -14.31 -4.99
CA LEU A 268 -2.43 -14.98 -6.10
C LEU A 268 -3.26 -16.12 -6.69
N PHE A 269 -3.74 -17.02 -5.84
CA PHE A 269 -4.56 -18.14 -6.28
C PHE A 269 -5.93 -17.67 -6.79
N GLY A 270 -6.54 -16.70 -6.11
CA GLY A 270 -7.79 -16.08 -6.52
C GLY A 270 -7.71 -15.44 -7.91
N ALA A 271 -6.62 -14.73 -8.21
CA ALA A 271 -6.39 -14.14 -9.53
C ALA A 271 -6.29 -15.18 -10.66
N ILE A 272 -5.65 -16.34 -10.40
CA ILE A 272 -5.60 -17.43 -11.36
C ILE A 272 -6.98 -18.05 -11.58
N LEU A 273 -7.73 -18.30 -10.50
CA LEU A 273 -9.08 -18.84 -10.59
C LEU A 273 -9.99 -17.87 -11.34
N TRP A 274 -9.92 -16.57 -11.01
CA TRP A 274 -10.73 -15.56 -11.69
C TRP A 274 -10.35 -15.42 -13.17
N LYS A 275 -9.06 -15.55 -13.52
CA LYS A 275 -8.63 -15.65 -14.93
C LYS A 275 -9.25 -16.84 -15.62
N LYS A 276 -9.30 -18.03 -14.98
CA LYS A 276 -9.96 -19.24 -15.52
C LYS A 276 -11.46 -19.04 -15.76
N LEU A 277 -12.10 -18.23 -14.93
CA LEU A 277 -13.51 -17.80 -15.08
C LEU A 277 -13.65 -16.63 -16.08
N ASN A 278 -12.67 -16.38 -16.95
CA ASN A 278 -12.66 -15.30 -17.93
C ASN A 278 -12.95 -13.91 -17.32
N TRP A 279 -12.54 -13.67 -16.08
CA TRP A 279 -12.77 -12.42 -15.32
C TRP A 279 -14.26 -12.09 -15.17
N PHE A 280 -15.11 -13.11 -14.99
CA PHE A 280 -16.54 -12.93 -14.83
C PHE A 280 -16.84 -11.87 -13.76
N GLY A 281 -17.72 -10.91 -14.07
CA GLY A 281 -18.11 -9.82 -13.17
C GLY A 281 -17.06 -8.70 -12.97
N PHE A 282 -15.83 -8.82 -13.51
CA PHE A 282 -14.78 -7.83 -13.29
C PHE A 282 -15.22 -6.42 -13.69
N ASP A 283 -15.78 -6.26 -14.88
CA ASP A 283 -16.18 -4.95 -15.42
C ASP A 283 -17.33 -4.33 -14.63
N LEU A 284 -18.21 -5.17 -14.06
CA LEU A 284 -19.33 -4.72 -13.23
C LEU A 284 -18.86 -4.22 -11.86
N PHE A 285 -17.99 -4.99 -11.19
CA PHE A 285 -17.62 -4.74 -9.78
C PHE A 285 -16.34 -3.92 -9.62
N VAL A 286 -15.35 -4.09 -10.51
CA VAL A 286 -14.02 -3.49 -10.36
C VAL A 286 -13.66 -2.57 -11.53
N GLY A 287 -14.07 -2.89 -12.73
CA GLY A 287 -13.62 -2.22 -13.96
C GLY A 287 -13.81 -0.70 -13.99
N LYS A 288 -14.88 -0.19 -13.38
CA LYS A 288 -15.19 1.24 -13.34
C LYS A 288 -14.19 2.06 -12.48
N PHE A 289 -13.53 1.43 -11.52
CA PHE A 289 -12.55 2.11 -10.66
C PHE A 289 -11.26 2.52 -11.38
N LYS A 290 -11.05 2.11 -12.63
CA LYS A 290 -9.92 2.56 -13.45
C LYS A 290 -9.82 4.09 -13.54
N TYR A 291 -10.94 4.79 -13.48
CA TYR A 291 -10.98 6.26 -13.50
C TYR A 291 -10.38 6.92 -12.25
N LEU A 292 -10.30 6.19 -11.13
CA LEU A 292 -9.66 6.64 -9.89
C LEU A 292 -8.15 6.31 -9.82
N ALA A 293 -7.65 5.50 -10.74
CA ALA A 293 -6.25 5.04 -10.71
C ALA A 293 -5.24 6.19 -10.77
N SER A 294 -5.54 7.24 -11.54
CA SER A 294 -4.67 8.41 -11.69
C SER A 294 -4.57 9.28 -10.43
N SER A 295 -5.54 9.20 -9.51
CA SER A 295 -5.59 9.95 -8.27
C SER A 295 -5.49 9.06 -7.02
N SER A 296 -5.29 7.76 -7.21
CA SER A 296 -5.30 6.74 -6.15
C SER A 296 -4.28 6.97 -5.03
N TYR A 297 -3.12 7.54 -5.37
CA TYR A 297 -2.07 7.82 -4.40
C TYR A 297 -2.49 8.95 -3.44
N VAL A 298 -3.01 10.05 -3.97
CA VAL A 298 -3.48 11.16 -3.12
C VAL A 298 -4.74 10.77 -2.36
N ILE A 299 -5.68 10.02 -2.96
CA ILE A 299 -6.81 9.44 -2.23
C ILE A 299 -6.29 8.70 -0.98
N TYR A 300 -5.24 7.87 -1.15
CA TYR A 300 -4.69 7.07 -0.07
C TYR A 300 -4.01 7.92 1.01
N ILE A 301 -3.17 8.90 0.67
CA ILE A 301 -2.42 9.66 1.68
C ILE A 301 -3.20 10.81 2.33
N ALA A 302 -4.25 11.33 1.67
CA ALA A 302 -5.01 12.47 2.16
C ALA A 302 -6.28 12.11 2.94
N HIS A 303 -6.81 10.87 2.80
CA HIS A 303 -8.09 10.52 3.42
C HIS A 303 -8.08 10.58 4.95
N HIS A 304 -6.92 10.42 5.58
CA HIS A 304 -6.81 10.56 7.04
C HIS A 304 -7.35 11.90 7.51
N TYR A 305 -6.89 13.01 6.93
CA TYR A 305 -7.31 14.36 7.35
C TYR A 305 -8.60 14.84 6.69
N LEU A 306 -8.86 14.40 5.47
CA LEU A 306 -10.04 14.86 4.74
C LEU A 306 -11.31 14.06 5.05
N VAL A 307 -11.18 12.89 5.71
CA VAL A 307 -12.31 12.00 5.98
C VAL A 307 -12.31 11.46 7.41
N ILE A 308 -11.18 10.91 7.92
CA ILE A 308 -11.16 10.24 9.23
C ILE A 308 -11.15 11.25 10.36
N GLU A 309 -10.21 12.18 10.35
CA GLU A 309 -10.04 13.26 11.35
C GLU A 309 -10.78 14.55 10.93
N ALA A 310 -11.70 14.46 9.96
CA ALA A 310 -12.41 15.62 9.45
C ALA A 310 -13.54 16.04 10.39
N HIS A 311 -13.57 17.34 10.74
CA HIS A 311 -14.61 17.93 11.60
C HIS A 311 -15.31 19.14 10.95
N TYR A 312 -14.87 19.55 9.76
CA TYR A 312 -15.33 20.77 9.11
C TYR A 312 -16.77 20.73 8.56
N LEU A 313 -17.42 19.55 8.54
CA LEU A 313 -18.82 19.37 8.19
C LEU A 313 -19.68 18.86 9.37
N ASN A 314 -19.20 18.91 10.60
CA ASN A 314 -19.92 18.42 11.79
C ASN A 314 -21.25 19.13 12.06
N PHE A 315 -21.51 20.29 11.41
CA PHE A 315 -22.80 20.98 11.43
C PHE A 315 -23.90 20.23 10.66
N ILE A 316 -23.53 19.19 9.87
CA ILE A 316 -24.50 18.36 9.15
C ILE A 316 -25.00 17.26 10.08
N ASN A 317 -26.28 17.31 10.45
CA ASN A 317 -26.89 16.38 11.37
C ASN A 317 -27.08 14.95 10.81
N ASN A 318 -26.81 14.72 9.50
CA ASN A 318 -26.93 13.43 8.86
C ASN A 318 -25.55 12.86 8.52
N LYS A 319 -25.14 11.82 9.24
CA LYS A 319 -23.82 11.19 9.06
C LYS A 319 -23.57 10.60 7.66
N ILE A 320 -24.60 10.12 6.98
CA ILE A 320 -24.47 9.59 5.61
C ILE A 320 -24.13 10.71 4.65
N ILE A 321 -24.81 11.84 4.77
CA ILE A 321 -24.57 13.03 3.93
C ILE A 321 -23.18 13.61 4.26
N GLU A 322 -22.84 13.73 5.53
CA GLU A 322 -21.54 14.23 6.00
C GLU A 322 -20.38 13.42 5.41
N TYR A 323 -20.37 12.10 5.59
CA TYR A 323 -19.32 11.25 5.03
C TYR A 323 -19.35 11.18 3.51
N GLY A 324 -20.52 11.25 2.89
CA GLY A 324 -20.64 11.36 1.44
C GLY A 324 -19.95 12.62 0.89
N LEU A 325 -20.12 13.76 1.56
CA LEU A 325 -19.47 15.00 1.21
C LEU A 325 -17.95 14.97 1.47
N TYR A 326 -17.50 14.39 2.59
CA TYR A 326 -16.07 14.20 2.83
C TYR A 326 -15.41 13.37 1.72
N ILE A 327 -16.04 12.31 1.25
CA ILE A 327 -15.54 11.49 0.15
C ILE A 327 -15.49 12.31 -1.16
N ILE A 328 -16.52 13.11 -1.46
CA ILE A 328 -16.54 13.96 -2.66
C ILE A 328 -15.38 14.98 -2.60
N ILE A 329 -15.18 15.63 -1.45
CA ILE A 329 -14.08 16.58 -1.25
C ILE A 329 -12.73 15.88 -1.43
N LEU A 330 -12.55 14.68 -0.85
CA LEU A 330 -11.35 13.87 -1.02
C LEU A 330 -11.08 13.57 -2.51
N LEU A 331 -12.10 13.17 -3.27
CA LEU A 331 -11.95 12.83 -4.68
C LEU A 331 -11.58 14.06 -5.53
N ILE A 332 -12.24 15.20 -5.30
CA ILE A 332 -11.94 16.47 -5.99
C ILE A 332 -10.51 16.91 -5.64
N PHE A 333 -10.14 16.94 -4.38
CA PHE A 333 -8.80 17.31 -3.92
C PHE A 333 -7.74 16.41 -4.56
N SER A 334 -7.96 15.10 -4.53
CA SER A 334 -7.02 14.13 -5.08
C SER A 334 -6.84 14.26 -6.59
N TYR A 335 -7.92 14.53 -7.31
CA TYR A 335 -7.85 14.81 -8.75
C TYR A 335 -7.05 16.10 -9.03
N LEU A 336 -7.39 17.20 -8.36
CA LEU A 336 -6.69 18.47 -8.55
C LEU A 336 -5.20 18.36 -8.23
N LEU A 337 -4.85 17.69 -7.12
CA LEU A 337 -3.47 17.59 -6.71
C LEU A 337 -2.67 16.63 -7.61
N GLU A 338 -3.19 15.43 -7.89
CA GLU A 338 -2.40 14.39 -8.58
C GLU A 338 -2.49 14.51 -10.12
N VAL A 339 -3.65 14.92 -10.66
CA VAL A 339 -3.81 14.98 -12.11
C VAL A 339 -3.45 16.35 -12.66
N VAL A 340 -3.79 17.45 -11.93
CA VAL A 340 -3.54 18.80 -12.44
C VAL A 340 -2.20 19.33 -11.94
N ILE A 341 -2.02 19.49 -10.62
CA ILE A 341 -0.85 20.17 -10.03
C ILE A 341 0.42 19.34 -10.23
N TYR A 342 0.39 18.07 -9.82
CA TYR A 342 1.55 17.18 -9.94
C TYR A 342 2.05 17.08 -11.39
N ASN A 343 1.16 16.91 -12.38
CA ASN A 343 1.59 16.81 -13.77
C ASN A 343 2.21 18.11 -14.29
N ARG A 344 1.76 19.29 -13.84
CA ARG A 344 2.40 20.56 -14.19
C ARG A 344 3.80 20.65 -13.61
N ILE A 345 3.98 20.35 -12.31
CA ILE A 345 5.28 20.39 -11.63
C ILE A 345 6.23 19.36 -12.25
N LYS A 346 5.77 18.14 -12.45
CA LYS A 346 6.56 17.07 -13.09
C LYS A 346 7.08 17.48 -14.46
N ASN A 347 6.24 18.10 -15.28
CA ASN A 347 6.63 18.55 -16.63
C ASN A 347 7.63 19.71 -16.61
N LEU A 348 7.66 20.52 -15.55
CA LEU A 348 8.67 21.56 -15.35
C LEU A 348 10.03 21.00 -14.93
N ILE A 349 10.04 19.93 -14.12
CA ILE A 349 11.27 19.36 -13.55
C ILE A 349 11.93 18.35 -14.53
N LEU A 350 11.12 17.61 -15.32
CA LEU A 350 11.60 16.55 -16.22
C LEU A 350 11.76 17.02 -17.69
N LYS A 351 11.67 18.33 -17.94
CA LYS A 351 12.10 18.92 -19.21
C LYS A 351 13.63 18.97 -19.25
#